data_4e290f55b8223c70e7c1504da2ba3fbd
#
_entry.id   4e290f55b8223c70e7c1504da2ba3fbd
#
_cell.length_a   1.000
_cell.length_b   1.000
_cell.length_c   1.000
_cell.angle_alpha   90.00
_cell.angle_beta   90.00
_cell.angle_gamma   90.00
#
_symmetry.space_group_name_H-M   'P 1'
#
loop_
_entity.id
_entity.type
_entity.pdbx_description
1 polymer ?
#
loop_
_entity_poly.entity_id
_entity_poly.type
_entity_poly.pdbx_seq_one_letter_code
_entity_poly.pdbx_strand_id
1 'polypeptide(L)'
;MRIGDKPLVSIGMPIYNGADFLRCALESLLAQDYDNFELIISDNHSTDSTREICLDYLARDNRIRYHRNNTNIGAINNFNRAFQLSQGEYFMWHAHDDLREPNYLSSCLEIMEMNPNVILCCSSTLLNEDGSFRESREDLNTVGASLNRRFRKILWINSCASIYGLMRSSVLRKTGLFRNTIGSDNLLLAELSLRGEIHQLPLFLFKKKIRSGSIIKKIKAIFESTLHANNSRSFFPFIKLALEHWKLVQNSRLKRKEKFIAFLDIILCFLLKYKVLLSDPFFTLYLNLSKLKKWTIVFEILK
;
A
#
# COMPACT_ATOMS: atom_id res chain seq x y z
N MET A 1 29.54 8.92 4.06
CA MET A 1 29.16 8.43 2.72
C MET A 1 30.25 8.78 1.73
N ARG A 2 30.72 7.85 0.95
CA ARG A 2 31.66 8.15 -0.15
C ARG A 2 30.89 8.96 -1.21
N ILE A 3 31.41 10.10 -1.59
CA ILE A 3 30.89 10.92 -2.68
C ILE A 3 31.15 10.10 -3.96
N GLY A 4 30.12 9.43 -4.52
CA GLY A 4 30.27 8.78 -5.82
C GLY A 4 29.33 7.64 -6.17
N ASP A 5 28.83 6.87 -5.20
CA ASP A 5 27.97 5.72 -5.53
C ASP A 5 26.48 6.08 -5.40
N LYS A 6 25.78 6.02 -6.52
CA LYS A 6 24.30 6.19 -6.54
C LYS A 6 23.68 5.09 -5.65
N PRO A 7 22.73 5.40 -4.73
CA PRO A 7 22.11 4.38 -3.87
C PRO A 7 21.30 3.37 -4.68
N LEU A 8 21.35 2.09 -4.31
CA LEU A 8 20.56 1.06 -4.97
C LEU A 8 19.07 1.19 -4.58
N VAL A 9 18.21 1.20 -5.58
CA VAL A 9 16.75 1.15 -5.43
C VAL A 9 16.26 -0.26 -5.74
N SER A 10 15.47 -0.86 -4.85
CA SER A 10 14.75 -2.09 -5.15
C SER A 10 13.29 -1.80 -5.48
N ILE A 11 12.82 -2.28 -6.61
CA ILE A 11 11.42 -2.24 -7.02
C ILE A 11 10.83 -3.63 -6.84
N GLY A 12 9.88 -3.80 -5.92
CA GLY A 12 9.21 -5.07 -5.67
C GLY A 12 7.88 -5.14 -6.40
N MET A 13 7.74 -6.08 -7.32
CA MET A 13 6.50 -6.33 -8.07
C MET A 13 5.89 -7.67 -7.64
N PRO A 14 4.96 -7.68 -6.67
CA PRO A 14 4.17 -8.87 -6.38
C PRO A 14 3.12 -9.06 -7.47
N ILE A 15 3.07 -10.24 -8.09
CA ILE A 15 2.17 -10.52 -9.20
C ILE A 15 1.45 -11.85 -9.02
N TYR A 16 0.21 -11.92 -9.49
CA TYR A 16 -0.58 -13.14 -9.65
C TYR A 16 -1.55 -12.97 -10.80
N ASN A 17 -1.41 -13.78 -11.87
CA ASN A 17 -2.23 -13.76 -13.07
C ASN A 17 -2.35 -12.33 -13.65
N GLY A 18 -1.22 -11.75 -14.05
CA GLY A 18 -1.13 -10.34 -14.47
C GLY A 18 -0.74 -10.16 -15.94
N ALA A 19 -0.81 -11.18 -16.78
CA ALA A 19 -0.31 -11.17 -18.14
C ALA A 19 -0.81 -9.99 -18.99
N ASP A 20 -2.07 -9.59 -18.81
CA ASP A 20 -2.73 -8.55 -19.63
C ASP A 20 -2.03 -7.18 -19.57
N PHE A 21 -1.46 -6.82 -18.42
CA PHE A 21 -0.91 -5.47 -18.19
C PHE A 21 0.60 -5.47 -17.92
N LEU A 22 1.17 -6.64 -17.64
CA LEU A 22 2.54 -6.79 -17.17
C LEU A 22 3.58 -6.16 -18.10
N ARG A 23 3.43 -6.30 -19.43
CA ARG A 23 4.39 -5.74 -20.41
C ARG A 23 4.50 -4.22 -20.27
N CYS A 24 3.37 -3.51 -20.26
CA CYS A 24 3.35 -2.06 -20.11
C CYS A 24 3.95 -1.61 -18.77
N ALA A 25 3.66 -2.33 -17.68
CA ALA A 25 4.22 -2.04 -16.37
C ALA A 25 5.75 -2.23 -16.36
N LEU A 26 6.27 -3.33 -16.92
CA LEU A 26 7.71 -3.59 -17.03
C LEU A 26 8.40 -2.52 -17.87
N GLU A 27 7.87 -2.18 -19.04
CA GLU A 27 8.42 -1.14 -19.90
C GLU A 27 8.51 0.22 -19.20
N SER A 28 7.47 0.61 -18.45
CA SER A 28 7.48 1.87 -17.69
C SER A 28 8.53 1.90 -16.57
N LEU A 29 8.86 0.75 -15.98
CA LEU A 29 9.90 0.65 -14.97
C LEU A 29 11.30 0.59 -15.57
N LEU A 30 11.49 -0.12 -16.68
CA LEU A 30 12.78 -0.22 -17.35
C LEU A 30 13.19 1.08 -18.03
N ALA A 31 12.22 1.95 -18.34
CA ALA A 31 12.43 3.29 -18.90
C ALA A 31 12.75 4.38 -17.85
N GLN A 32 12.95 4.02 -16.58
CA GLN A 32 13.34 5.02 -15.57
C GLN A 32 14.71 5.63 -15.89
N ASP A 33 14.84 6.95 -15.67
CA ASP A 33 16.06 7.74 -15.88
C ASP A 33 17.14 7.52 -14.80
N TYR A 34 16.86 6.64 -13.83
CA TYR A 34 17.75 6.22 -12.77
C TYR A 34 18.19 4.76 -12.99
N ASP A 35 19.47 4.53 -13.22
CA ASP A 35 19.98 3.23 -13.68
C ASP A 35 20.26 2.23 -12.56
N ASN A 36 20.62 2.72 -11.34
CA ASN A 36 21.02 1.84 -10.23
C ASN A 36 19.83 1.28 -9.47
N PHE A 37 19.05 0.42 -10.13
CA PHE A 37 17.93 -0.29 -9.48
C PHE A 37 17.93 -1.78 -9.80
N GLU A 38 17.28 -2.56 -8.97
CA GLU A 38 16.86 -3.94 -9.21
C GLU A 38 15.33 -4.02 -9.26
N LEU A 39 14.78 -4.83 -10.16
CA LEU A 39 13.36 -5.14 -10.26
C LEU A 39 13.09 -6.57 -9.83
N ILE A 40 12.45 -6.74 -8.69
CA ILE A 40 12.15 -8.05 -8.10
C ILE A 40 10.71 -8.41 -8.40
N ILE A 41 10.50 -9.36 -9.31
CA ILE A 41 9.19 -9.89 -9.63
C ILE A 41 8.92 -11.10 -8.73
N SER A 42 7.95 -10.97 -7.82
CA SER A 42 7.50 -12.06 -6.93
C SER A 42 6.21 -12.66 -7.47
N ASP A 43 6.33 -13.71 -8.27
CA ASP A 43 5.19 -14.41 -8.88
C ASP A 43 4.54 -15.39 -7.88
N ASN A 44 3.30 -15.12 -7.54
CA ASN A 44 2.53 -15.88 -6.57
C ASN A 44 1.91 -17.16 -7.14
N HIS A 45 2.69 -17.91 -7.94
CA HIS A 45 2.25 -19.14 -8.61
C HIS A 45 1.19 -18.90 -9.69
N SER A 46 1.45 -17.92 -10.58
CA SER A 46 0.55 -17.61 -11.71
C SER A 46 0.30 -18.83 -12.60
N THR A 47 -0.92 -18.89 -13.19
CA THR A 47 -1.40 -19.98 -14.05
C THR A 47 -1.70 -19.52 -15.48
N ASP A 48 -1.56 -18.22 -15.74
CA ASP A 48 -1.63 -17.59 -17.07
C ASP A 48 -0.22 -17.41 -17.67
N SER A 49 -0.08 -16.68 -18.76
CA SER A 49 1.20 -16.39 -19.42
C SER A 49 2.09 -15.37 -18.68
N THR A 50 1.82 -15.07 -17.41
CA THR A 50 2.68 -14.19 -16.58
C THR A 50 4.13 -14.68 -16.55
N ARG A 51 4.32 -16.00 -16.36
CA ARG A 51 5.65 -16.60 -16.24
C ARG A 51 6.47 -16.41 -17.50
N GLU A 52 5.88 -16.70 -18.66
CA GLU A 52 6.54 -16.60 -19.97
C GLU A 52 6.98 -15.15 -20.23
N ILE A 53 6.13 -14.17 -19.92
CA ILE A 53 6.46 -12.75 -20.03
C ILE A 53 7.62 -12.39 -19.11
N CYS A 54 7.59 -12.82 -17.86
CA CYS A 54 8.68 -12.53 -16.90
C CYS A 54 10.02 -13.09 -17.37
N LEU A 55 10.05 -14.33 -17.90
CA LEU A 55 11.27 -14.98 -18.39
C LEU A 55 11.82 -14.28 -19.64
N ASP A 56 10.94 -13.81 -20.53
CA ASP A 56 11.33 -13.03 -21.71
C ASP A 56 12.05 -11.71 -21.31
N TYR A 57 11.51 -10.97 -20.34
CA TYR A 57 12.13 -9.73 -19.87
C TYR A 57 13.40 -9.98 -19.03
N LEU A 58 13.44 -11.05 -18.23
CA LEU A 58 14.64 -11.46 -17.48
C LEU A 58 15.83 -11.74 -18.42
N ALA A 59 15.57 -12.32 -19.60
CA ALA A 59 16.62 -12.57 -20.60
C ALA A 59 17.16 -11.29 -21.28
N ARG A 60 16.42 -10.18 -21.24
CA ARG A 60 16.74 -8.92 -21.91
C ARG A 60 17.38 -7.88 -20.99
N ASP A 61 17.08 -7.92 -19.69
CA ASP A 61 17.54 -6.91 -18.75
C ASP A 61 18.04 -7.55 -17.44
N ASN A 62 19.32 -7.38 -17.15
CA ASN A 62 20.00 -7.96 -15.99
C ASN A 62 19.60 -7.34 -14.64
N ARG A 63 18.89 -6.22 -14.65
CA ARG A 63 18.33 -5.60 -13.45
C ARG A 63 17.12 -6.37 -12.92
N ILE A 64 16.52 -7.28 -13.70
CA ILE A 64 15.34 -8.06 -13.34
C ILE A 64 15.76 -9.31 -12.57
N ARG A 65 15.05 -9.59 -11.48
CA ARG A 65 15.13 -10.82 -10.68
C ARG A 65 13.75 -11.43 -10.59
N TYR A 66 13.57 -12.63 -11.10
CA TYR A 66 12.30 -13.35 -11.08
C TYR A 66 12.29 -14.46 -10.03
N HIS A 67 11.31 -14.42 -9.14
CA HIS A 67 11.09 -15.42 -8.11
C HIS A 67 9.66 -15.92 -8.15
N ARG A 68 9.47 -17.22 -8.37
CA ARG A 68 8.15 -17.85 -8.38
C ARG A 68 7.93 -18.61 -7.08
N ASN A 69 6.80 -18.39 -6.43
CA ASN A 69 6.40 -19.14 -5.24
C ASN A 69 5.98 -20.56 -5.63
N ASN A 70 6.23 -21.56 -4.77
CA ASN A 70 5.81 -22.95 -5.02
C ASN A 70 4.28 -23.11 -5.01
N THR A 71 3.58 -22.24 -4.28
CA THR A 71 2.12 -22.17 -4.17
C THR A 71 1.68 -20.72 -4.08
N ASN A 72 0.40 -20.44 -4.27
CA ASN A 72 -0.18 -19.13 -3.98
C ASN A 72 -0.23 -18.91 -2.47
N ILE A 73 0.65 -18.03 -1.95
CA ILE A 73 0.78 -17.69 -0.52
C ILE A 73 -0.13 -16.52 -0.08
N GLY A 74 -1.00 -16.05 -0.98
CA GLY A 74 -1.87 -14.88 -0.77
C GLY A 74 -1.15 -13.56 -1.04
N ALA A 75 -1.95 -12.52 -1.34
CA ALA A 75 -1.43 -11.22 -1.76
C ALA A 75 -0.51 -10.58 -0.70
N ILE A 76 -0.95 -10.52 0.55
CA ILE A 76 -0.19 -9.89 1.66
C ILE A 76 1.20 -10.51 1.81
N ASN A 77 1.28 -11.85 1.84
CA ASN A 77 2.56 -12.53 1.98
C ASN A 77 3.45 -12.31 0.75
N ASN A 78 2.85 -12.22 -0.45
CA ASN A 78 3.60 -11.96 -1.68
C ASN A 78 4.14 -10.53 -1.74
N PHE A 79 3.39 -9.53 -1.26
CA PHE A 79 3.89 -8.16 -1.08
C PHE A 79 5.09 -8.13 -0.12
N ASN A 80 4.97 -8.79 1.04
CA ASN A 80 6.06 -8.88 2.01
C ASN A 80 7.26 -9.62 1.45
N ARG A 81 7.06 -10.70 0.68
CA ARG A 81 8.13 -11.46 0.05
C ARG A 81 8.92 -10.61 -0.95
N ALA A 82 8.25 -9.80 -1.77
CA ALA A 82 8.94 -8.90 -2.70
C ALA A 82 9.91 -7.97 -1.96
N PHE A 83 9.54 -7.45 -0.79
CA PHE A 83 10.42 -6.67 0.06
C PHE A 83 11.54 -7.51 0.70
N GLN A 84 11.23 -8.70 1.20
CA GLN A 84 12.23 -9.59 1.83
C GLN A 84 13.37 -9.99 0.88
N LEU A 85 13.09 -10.04 -0.43
CA LEU A 85 14.07 -10.35 -1.46
C LEU A 85 14.94 -9.15 -1.88
N SER A 86 14.60 -7.94 -1.39
CA SER A 86 15.25 -6.68 -1.77
C SER A 86 16.56 -6.44 -1.06
N GLN A 87 17.51 -5.78 -1.75
CA GLN A 87 18.84 -5.44 -1.25
C GLN A 87 19.10 -3.92 -1.20
N GLY A 88 18.25 -3.12 -1.85
CA GLY A 88 18.42 -1.68 -2.01
C GLY A 88 18.30 -0.89 -0.71
N GLU A 89 18.98 0.26 -0.68
CA GLU A 89 18.86 1.27 0.38
C GLU A 89 17.45 1.90 0.38
N TYR A 90 16.87 1.98 -0.81
CA TYR A 90 15.50 2.41 -1.03
C TYR A 90 14.68 1.27 -1.61
N PHE A 91 13.40 1.28 -1.30
CA PHE A 91 12.45 0.29 -1.78
C PHE A 91 11.13 0.92 -2.18
N MET A 92 10.51 0.45 -3.26
CA MET A 92 9.10 0.72 -3.55
C MET A 92 8.39 -0.54 -4.03
N TRP A 93 7.10 -0.67 -3.71
CA TRP A 93 6.24 -1.61 -4.40
C TRP A 93 5.76 -1.05 -5.73
N HIS A 94 5.50 -1.93 -6.68
CA HIS A 94 4.84 -1.59 -7.94
C HIS A 94 3.82 -2.67 -8.31
N ALA A 95 2.59 -2.27 -8.64
CA ALA A 95 1.58 -3.21 -9.12
C ALA A 95 1.78 -3.48 -10.61
N HIS A 96 1.48 -4.71 -11.06
CA HIS A 96 1.68 -5.15 -12.44
C HIS A 96 0.76 -4.48 -13.48
N ASP A 97 -0.16 -3.64 -13.04
CA ASP A 97 -1.14 -2.91 -13.86
C ASP A 97 -1.04 -1.38 -13.74
N ASP A 98 -0.04 -0.88 -13.01
CA ASP A 98 0.23 0.55 -12.84
C ASP A 98 1.39 1.00 -13.75
N LEU A 99 1.52 2.32 -13.99
CA LEU A 99 2.61 2.89 -14.80
C LEU A 99 3.31 4.02 -14.07
N ARG A 100 4.60 4.21 -14.40
CA ARG A 100 5.43 5.31 -13.88
C ARG A 100 5.97 6.17 -15.03
N GLU A 101 6.05 7.48 -14.80
CA GLU A 101 6.81 8.36 -15.68
C GLU A 101 8.31 8.10 -15.51
N PRO A 102 9.13 8.32 -16.57
CA PRO A 102 10.56 7.99 -16.54
C PRO A 102 11.36 8.65 -15.41
N ASN A 103 10.98 9.85 -15.00
CA ASN A 103 11.68 10.62 -13.96
C ASN A 103 11.12 10.39 -12.53
N TYR A 104 10.37 9.31 -12.31
CA TYR A 104 9.79 9.04 -10.98
C TYR A 104 10.86 8.76 -9.94
N LEU A 105 11.81 7.86 -10.24
CA LEU A 105 12.84 7.46 -9.28
C LEU A 105 13.80 8.60 -8.97
N SER A 106 14.31 9.31 -10.00
CA SER A 106 15.24 10.43 -9.81
C SER A 106 14.61 11.55 -8.99
N SER A 107 13.35 11.92 -9.29
CA SER A 107 12.63 12.97 -8.55
C SER A 107 12.38 12.60 -7.07
N CYS A 108 12.04 11.34 -6.79
CA CYS A 108 11.85 10.91 -5.41
C CYS A 108 13.16 10.83 -4.64
N LEU A 109 14.23 10.34 -5.26
CA LEU A 109 15.55 10.22 -4.66
C LEU A 109 16.12 11.59 -4.32
N GLU A 110 16.04 12.57 -5.21
CA GLU A 110 16.51 13.93 -4.96
C GLU A 110 15.92 14.49 -3.65
N ILE A 111 14.61 14.38 -3.46
CA ILE A 111 13.94 14.82 -2.23
C ILE A 111 14.41 14.05 -1.01
N MET A 112 14.56 12.74 -1.14
CA MET A 112 14.93 11.90 0.01
C MET A 112 16.39 12.07 0.40
N GLU A 113 17.31 12.27 -0.54
CA GLU A 113 18.72 12.54 -0.26
C GLU A 113 18.91 13.92 0.41
N MET A 114 18.17 14.94 -0.04
CA MET A 114 18.21 16.29 0.57
C MET A 114 17.56 16.34 1.95
N ASN A 115 16.63 15.43 2.27
CA ASN A 115 15.81 15.47 3.49
C ASN A 115 15.85 14.13 4.23
N PRO A 116 16.81 13.91 5.15
CA PRO A 116 16.95 12.65 5.89
C PRO A 116 15.72 12.26 6.73
N ASN A 117 14.87 13.23 7.11
CA ASN A 117 13.64 12.97 7.86
C ASN A 117 12.51 12.41 6.98
N VAL A 118 12.59 12.61 5.64
CA VAL A 118 11.65 12.03 4.70
C VAL A 118 11.96 10.56 4.52
N ILE A 119 11.03 9.72 4.94
CA ILE A 119 11.16 8.25 4.89
C ILE A 119 10.37 7.62 3.78
N LEU A 120 9.41 8.35 3.23
CA LEU A 120 8.60 7.98 2.08
C LEU A 120 8.42 9.21 1.19
N CYS A 121 8.75 9.06 -0.09
CA CYS A 121 8.45 10.04 -1.13
C CYS A 121 7.53 9.43 -2.17
N CYS A 122 6.45 10.13 -2.51
CA CYS A 122 5.52 9.73 -3.57
C CYS A 122 5.21 10.92 -4.45
N SER A 123 4.60 10.69 -5.60
CA SER A 123 4.06 11.75 -6.45
C SER A 123 2.55 11.86 -6.30
N SER A 124 1.97 12.92 -6.82
CA SER A 124 0.54 12.96 -7.13
C SER A 124 0.18 11.84 -8.11
N THR A 125 -1.04 11.35 -8.02
CA THR A 125 -1.48 10.15 -8.75
C THR A 125 -2.53 10.50 -9.78
N LEU A 126 -2.36 10.03 -11.01
CA LEU A 126 -3.41 9.96 -12.02
C LEU A 126 -4.12 8.61 -11.90
N LEU A 127 -5.41 8.65 -11.73
CA LEU A 127 -6.27 7.48 -11.69
C LEU A 127 -6.74 7.18 -13.11
N ASN A 128 -6.35 6.03 -13.64
CA ASN A 128 -6.73 5.57 -14.97
C ASN A 128 -7.91 4.60 -14.87
N GLU A 129 -9.06 5.00 -15.38
CA GLU A 129 -10.26 4.17 -15.48
C GLU A 129 -10.58 3.96 -16.97
N ASP A 130 -10.19 2.79 -17.48
CA ASP A 130 -10.40 2.38 -18.88
C ASP A 130 -9.97 3.42 -19.94
N GLY A 131 -8.81 4.06 -19.72
CA GLY A 131 -8.24 5.07 -20.60
C GLY A 131 -8.59 6.51 -20.25
N SER A 132 -9.55 6.75 -19.37
CA SER A 132 -9.87 8.07 -18.83
C SER A 132 -9.02 8.37 -17.62
N PHE A 133 -8.34 9.53 -17.61
CA PHE A 133 -7.48 9.95 -16.52
C PHE A 133 -8.17 11.01 -15.66
N ARG A 134 -8.08 10.83 -14.32
CA ARG A 134 -8.49 11.86 -13.36
C ARG A 134 -7.46 12.00 -12.25
N GLU A 135 -7.29 13.19 -11.74
CA GLU A 135 -6.38 13.47 -10.64
C GLU A 135 -6.89 12.88 -9.33
N SER A 136 -6.00 12.27 -8.56
CA SER A 136 -6.28 11.95 -7.16
C SER A 136 -6.18 13.24 -6.34
N ARG A 137 -7.20 13.52 -5.53
CA ARG A 137 -7.25 14.71 -4.65
C ARG A 137 -6.55 14.50 -3.31
N GLU A 138 -5.77 13.43 -3.16
CA GLU A 138 -5.10 13.16 -1.89
C GLU A 138 -3.86 14.04 -1.73
N ASP A 139 -3.81 14.74 -0.61
CA ASP A 139 -2.61 15.39 -0.10
C ASP A 139 -2.07 14.59 1.08
N LEU A 140 -0.90 13.99 0.89
CA LEU A 140 -0.21 13.17 1.88
C LEU A 140 1.05 13.82 2.44
N ASN A 141 1.36 15.06 2.00
CA ASN A 141 2.54 15.75 2.48
C ASN A 141 2.47 16.00 4.00
N THR A 142 3.46 15.49 4.73
CA THR A 142 3.55 15.63 6.20
C THR A 142 4.85 16.32 6.64
N VAL A 143 5.62 16.88 5.72
CA VAL A 143 6.88 17.57 5.99
C VAL A 143 6.64 18.72 6.96
N GLY A 144 7.47 18.81 8.02
CA GLY A 144 7.36 19.81 9.07
C GLY A 144 6.21 19.58 10.07
N ALA A 145 5.36 18.57 9.88
CA ALA A 145 4.28 18.28 10.80
C ALA A 145 4.77 17.51 12.04
N SER A 146 4.18 17.82 13.21
CA SER A 146 4.44 17.05 14.44
C SER A 146 3.99 15.59 14.27
N LEU A 147 4.57 14.69 15.08
CA LEU A 147 4.31 13.26 15.04
C LEU A 147 2.82 12.93 15.09
N ASN A 148 2.08 13.57 15.97
CA ASN A 148 0.64 13.37 16.12
C ASN A 148 -0.15 13.86 14.89
N ARG A 149 0.24 15.00 14.31
CA ARG A 149 -0.40 15.52 13.09
C ARG A 149 -0.16 14.61 11.89
N ARG A 150 1.05 14.04 11.75
CA ARG A 150 1.36 13.06 10.71
C ARG A 150 0.47 11.83 10.81
N PHE A 151 0.41 11.22 12.01
CA PHE A 151 -0.43 10.05 12.26
C PHE A 151 -1.91 10.33 11.97
N ARG A 152 -2.45 11.45 12.49
CA ARG A 152 -3.83 11.86 12.23
C ARG A 152 -4.11 12.00 10.73
N LYS A 153 -3.22 12.69 9.99
CA LYS A 153 -3.40 12.89 8.54
C LYS A 153 -3.54 11.55 7.83
N ILE A 154 -2.64 10.59 8.11
CA ILE A 154 -2.67 9.27 7.47
C ILE A 154 -3.90 8.45 7.91
N LEU A 155 -4.31 8.53 9.16
CA LEU A 155 -5.49 7.81 9.65
C LEU A 155 -6.76 8.16 8.86
N TRP A 156 -6.89 9.42 8.42
CA TRP A 156 -8.06 9.96 7.73
C TRP A 156 -8.05 9.80 6.20
N ILE A 157 -6.94 9.39 5.58
CA ILE A 157 -6.90 9.19 4.14
C ILE A 157 -7.81 8.05 3.69
N ASN A 158 -8.37 8.17 2.48
CA ASN A 158 -9.27 7.19 1.88
C ASN A 158 -8.61 6.31 0.83
N SER A 159 -7.57 6.79 0.16
CA SER A 159 -6.76 6.04 -0.79
C SER A 159 -5.37 5.81 -0.20
N CYS A 160 -4.76 4.73 -0.58
CA CYS A 160 -3.42 4.36 -0.12
C CYS A 160 -2.45 4.23 -1.31
N ALA A 161 -2.63 5.08 -2.34
CA ALA A 161 -1.73 5.07 -3.51
C ALA A 161 -0.28 5.36 -3.11
N SER A 162 -0.06 6.14 -2.05
CA SER A 162 1.28 6.44 -1.51
C SER A 162 2.04 5.24 -0.97
N ILE A 163 1.38 4.10 -0.72
CA ILE A 163 2.08 2.85 -0.36
C ILE A 163 3.03 2.37 -1.47
N TYR A 164 2.79 2.83 -2.69
CA TYR A 164 3.65 2.61 -3.84
C TYR A 164 4.75 3.67 -4.00
N GLY A 165 4.95 4.55 -3.01
CA GLY A 165 6.03 5.53 -2.97
C GLY A 165 7.40 4.89 -2.72
N LEU A 166 8.46 5.65 -2.97
CA LEU A 166 9.83 5.28 -2.63
C LEU A 166 10.06 5.43 -1.12
N MET A 167 10.60 4.41 -0.47
CA MET A 167 10.77 4.34 0.98
C MET A 167 12.21 4.03 1.36
N ARG A 168 12.67 4.51 2.52
CA ARG A 168 13.95 4.04 3.09
C ARG A 168 13.79 2.60 3.58
N SER A 169 14.54 1.67 2.99
CA SER A 169 14.52 0.25 3.37
C SER A 169 14.83 0.04 4.86
N SER A 170 15.76 0.84 5.40
CA SER A 170 16.14 0.78 6.82
C SER A 170 14.99 1.11 7.79
N VAL A 171 14.05 1.96 7.37
CA VAL A 171 12.84 2.28 8.14
C VAL A 171 11.77 1.21 7.93
N LEU A 172 11.56 0.79 6.68
CA LEU A 172 10.57 -0.23 6.34
C LEU A 172 10.84 -1.57 7.04
N ARG A 173 12.11 -1.99 7.16
CA ARG A 173 12.52 -3.19 7.94
C ARG A 173 12.15 -3.15 9.42
N LYS A 174 11.91 -1.97 10.00
CA LYS A 174 11.49 -1.79 11.39
C LYS A 174 9.99 -1.76 11.58
N THR A 175 9.21 -1.93 10.52
CA THR A 175 7.75 -2.00 10.54
C THR A 175 7.26 -3.45 10.57
N GLY A 176 5.98 -3.62 10.82
CA GLY A 176 5.33 -4.93 10.69
C GLY A 176 4.98 -5.30 9.24
N LEU A 177 5.39 -4.49 8.26
CA LEU A 177 5.02 -4.65 6.84
C LEU A 177 3.49 -4.75 6.66
N PHE A 178 3.05 -5.40 5.59
CA PHE A 178 1.64 -5.70 5.41
C PHE A 178 1.19 -6.78 6.40
N ARG A 179 0.13 -6.50 7.16
CA ARG A 179 -0.47 -7.42 8.12
C ARG A 179 -1.75 -8.02 7.56
N ASN A 180 -2.10 -9.22 8.01
CA ASN A 180 -3.33 -9.87 7.60
C ASN A 180 -4.55 -9.24 8.30
N THR A 181 -4.91 -8.05 7.82
CA THR A 181 -6.07 -7.27 8.26
C THR A 181 -6.60 -6.44 7.09
N ILE A 182 -7.87 -6.06 7.13
CA ILE A 182 -8.39 -5.06 6.20
C ILE A 182 -7.63 -3.75 6.39
N GLY A 183 -7.45 -2.95 5.33
CA GLY A 183 -6.73 -1.67 5.40
C GLY A 183 -5.27 -1.80 5.83
N SER A 184 -4.63 -2.94 5.52
CA SER A 184 -3.23 -3.20 5.85
C SER A 184 -2.27 -2.16 5.26
N ASP A 185 -2.59 -1.61 4.10
CA ASP A 185 -1.91 -0.49 3.45
C ASP A 185 -1.99 0.80 4.29
N ASN A 186 -3.18 1.18 4.75
CA ASN A 186 -3.36 2.33 5.65
C ASN A 186 -2.61 2.11 6.97
N LEU A 187 -2.67 0.90 7.53
CA LEU A 187 -1.96 0.56 8.77
C LEU A 187 -0.44 0.70 8.62
N LEU A 188 0.13 0.26 7.50
CA LEU A 188 1.56 0.41 7.23
C LEU A 188 1.94 1.88 7.02
N LEU A 189 1.15 2.65 6.29
CA LEU A 189 1.36 4.09 6.14
C LEU A 189 1.27 4.83 7.49
N ALA A 190 0.31 4.46 8.36
CA ALA A 190 0.20 5.00 9.71
C ALA A 190 1.44 4.66 10.55
N GLU A 191 1.96 3.43 10.46
CA GLU A 191 3.20 3.05 11.14
C GLU A 191 4.41 3.83 10.61
N LEU A 192 4.52 4.04 9.32
CA LEU A 192 5.56 4.85 8.70
C LEU A 192 5.47 6.32 9.18
N SER A 193 4.28 6.92 9.18
CA SER A 193 4.09 8.31 9.62
C SER A 193 4.54 8.57 11.07
N LEU A 194 4.52 7.54 11.92
CA LEU A 194 5.05 7.58 13.28
C LEU A 194 6.59 7.48 13.33
N ARG A 195 7.27 7.17 12.22
CA ARG A 195 8.72 6.99 12.15
C ARG A 195 9.45 8.12 11.43
N GLY A 196 8.77 8.81 10.51
CA GLY A 196 9.35 9.91 9.74
C GLY A 196 8.31 10.68 8.95
N GLU A 197 8.78 11.53 8.07
CA GLU A 197 7.96 12.40 7.23
C GLU A 197 7.64 11.73 5.91
N ILE A 198 6.48 12.05 5.35
CA ILE A 198 6.05 11.65 4.01
C ILE A 198 6.06 12.91 3.16
N HIS A 199 6.78 12.89 2.05
CA HIS A 199 6.78 13.96 1.05
C HIS A 199 5.98 13.54 -0.16
N GLN A 200 5.09 14.41 -0.62
CA GLN A 200 4.36 14.23 -1.88
C GLN A 200 4.79 15.30 -2.87
N LEU A 201 5.40 14.85 -3.97
CA LEU A 201 5.71 15.69 -5.12
C LEU A 201 4.41 16.18 -5.79
N PRO A 202 4.31 17.48 -6.14
CA PRO A 202 3.13 18.01 -6.83
C PRO A 202 3.14 17.70 -8.34
N LEU A 203 3.75 16.59 -8.72
CA LEU A 203 3.90 16.11 -10.09
C LEU A 203 3.13 14.81 -10.27
N PHE A 204 2.47 14.62 -11.40
CA PHE A 204 1.71 13.41 -11.71
C PHE A 204 2.60 12.36 -12.39
N LEU A 205 3.48 11.72 -11.61
CA LEU A 205 4.44 10.74 -12.11
C LEU A 205 4.00 9.28 -11.91
N PHE A 206 2.85 9.06 -11.28
CA PHE A 206 2.26 7.75 -11.03
C PHE A 206 0.86 7.65 -11.65
N LYS A 207 0.66 6.71 -12.55
CA LYS A 207 -0.61 6.39 -13.18
C LYS A 207 -1.13 5.07 -12.61
N LYS A 208 -2.14 5.17 -11.74
CA LYS A 208 -2.73 4.00 -11.08
C LYS A 208 -3.95 3.51 -11.82
N LYS A 209 -3.95 2.26 -12.24
CA LYS A 209 -5.11 1.63 -12.85
C LYS A 209 -6.22 1.40 -11.84
N ILE A 210 -7.42 1.88 -12.16
CA ILE A 210 -8.64 1.55 -11.44
C ILE A 210 -9.39 0.51 -12.27
N ARG A 211 -9.57 -0.66 -11.72
CA ARG A 211 -10.42 -1.66 -12.35
C ARG A 211 -11.88 -1.25 -12.14
N SER A 212 -12.59 -0.98 -13.22
CA SER A 212 -14.05 -0.82 -13.18
C SER A 212 -14.64 -2.14 -12.67
N GLY A 213 -15.22 -2.08 -11.52
CA GLY A 213 -15.86 -3.24 -10.88
C GLY A 213 -16.74 -2.76 -9.75
N SER A 214 -17.93 -3.35 -9.64
CA SER A 214 -18.85 -3.07 -8.54
C SER A 214 -18.07 -3.05 -7.21
N ILE A 215 -18.25 -1.99 -6.43
CA ILE A 215 -17.74 -1.86 -5.06
C ILE A 215 -18.01 -3.15 -4.28
N ILE A 216 -19.13 -3.81 -4.56
CA ILE A 216 -19.53 -5.10 -4.01
C ILE A 216 -18.51 -6.20 -4.35
N LYS A 217 -18.00 -6.28 -5.59
CA LYS A 217 -16.97 -7.26 -5.97
C LYS A 217 -15.67 -6.98 -5.25
N LYS A 218 -15.28 -5.71 -5.07
CA LYS A 218 -14.07 -5.33 -4.32
C LYS A 218 -14.20 -5.67 -2.84
N ILE A 219 -15.32 -5.34 -2.20
CA ILE A 219 -15.60 -5.69 -0.80
C ILE A 219 -15.63 -7.21 -0.62
N LYS A 220 -16.28 -7.94 -1.53
CA LYS A 220 -16.34 -9.41 -1.51
C LYS A 220 -14.95 -10.02 -1.66
N ALA A 221 -14.12 -9.55 -2.59
CA ALA A 221 -12.76 -10.04 -2.79
C ALA A 221 -11.87 -9.75 -1.56
N ILE A 222 -11.98 -8.57 -0.95
CA ILE A 222 -11.28 -8.23 0.29
C ILE A 222 -11.74 -9.16 1.43
N PHE A 223 -13.05 -9.39 1.54
CA PHE A 223 -13.62 -10.26 2.57
C PHE A 223 -13.22 -11.72 2.38
N GLU A 224 -13.27 -12.23 1.15
CA GLU A 224 -12.85 -13.59 0.81
C GLU A 224 -11.34 -13.80 1.01
N SER A 225 -10.49 -12.84 0.60
CA SER A 225 -9.06 -12.91 0.84
C SER A 225 -8.71 -12.90 2.34
N THR A 226 -9.50 -12.18 3.14
CA THR A 226 -9.35 -12.13 4.60
C THR A 226 -9.87 -13.40 5.28
N LEU A 227 -10.88 -14.05 4.71
CA LEU A 227 -11.44 -15.31 5.21
C LEU A 227 -10.57 -16.51 4.87
N HIS A 228 -9.98 -16.55 3.66
CA HIS A 228 -9.15 -17.68 3.22
C HIS A 228 -7.75 -17.68 3.84
N ALA A 229 -7.24 -16.51 4.24
CA ALA A 229 -5.91 -16.39 4.85
C ALA A 229 -5.85 -16.80 6.34
N ASN A 230 -6.98 -17.03 7.00
CA ASN A 230 -7.02 -17.42 8.43
C ASN A 230 -8.15 -18.38 8.72
N ASN A 231 -7.82 -19.53 9.33
CA ASN A 231 -8.75 -20.40 10.06
C ASN A 231 -9.40 -19.70 11.29
N SER A 232 -9.06 -18.46 11.60
CA SER A 232 -9.69 -17.66 12.66
C SER A 232 -10.63 -16.63 12.05
N ARG A 233 -11.93 -16.89 12.13
CA ARG A 233 -13.01 -15.95 11.81
C ARG A 233 -12.89 -14.73 12.74
N SER A 234 -12.24 -13.64 12.27
CA SER A 234 -12.34 -12.38 13.00
C SER A 234 -13.74 -11.82 12.79
N PHE A 235 -14.59 -11.95 13.80
CA PHE A 235 -15.96 -11.44 13.77
C PHE A 235 -16.04 -9.91 13.64
N PHE A 236 -14.92 -9.19 13.93
CA PHE A 236 -14.85 -7.73 13.93
C PHE A 236 -13.58 -7.19 13.26
N PRO A 237 -13.48 -7.27 11.91
CA PRO A 237 -12.26 -6.89 11.22
C PRO A 237 -11.88 -5.41 11.39
N PHE A 238 -12.86 -4.52 11.53
CA PHE A 238 -12.61 -3.09 11.76
C PHE A 238 -12.17 -2.80 13.20
N ILE A 239 -12.71 -3.52 14.19
CA ILE A 239 -12.22 -3.44 15.59
C ILE A 239 -10.77 -3.93 15.65
N LYS A 240 -10.46 -5.03 14.97
CA LYS A 240 -9.08 -5.51 14.85
C LYS A 240 -8.17 -4.42 14.26
N LEU A 241 -8.58 -3.77 13.17
CA LEU A 241 -7.81 -2.68 12.57
C LEU A 241 -7.61 -1.50 13.53
N ALA A 242 -8.66 -1.10 14.27
CA ALA A 242 -8.55 -0.03 15.28
C ALA A 242 -7.58 -0.41 16.40
N LEU A 243 -7.62 -1.66 16.88
CA LEU A 243 -6.68 -2.16 17.87
C LEU A 243 -5.25 -2.21 17.36
N GLU A 244 -5.02 -2.56 16.10
CA GLU A 244 -3.69 -2.51 15.49
C GLU A 244 -3.17 -1.06 15.40
N HIS A 245 -3.98 -0.08 15.01
CA HIS A 245 -3.60 1.33 15.07
C HIS A 245 -3.25 1.78 16.49
N TRP A 246 -4.05 1.34 17.48
CA TRP A 246 -3.77 1.65 18.88
C TRP A 246 -2.45 1.05 19.36
N LYS A 247 -2.13 -0.19 18.99
CA LYS A 247 -0.82 -0.81 19.28
C LYS A 247 0.34 0.00 18.69
N LEU A 248 0.18 0.52 17.46
CA LEU A 248 1.19 1.41 16.85
C LEU A 248 1.43 2.66 17.70
N VAL A 249 0.35 3.31 18.15
CA VAL A 249 0.40 4.50 19.01
C VAL A 249 1.08 4.19 20.34
N GLN A 250 0.73 3.06 20.98
CA GLN A 250 1.34 2.65 22.25
C GLN A 250 2.86 2.46 22.13
N ASN A 251 3.31 1.85 21.04
CA ASN A 251 4.73 1.57 20.77
C ASN A 251 5.50 2.76 20.17
N SER A 252 4.83 3.89 19.94
CA SER A 252 5.42 5.10 19.37
C SER A 252 6.12 5.95 20.42
N ARG A 253 6.91 6.93 19.93
CA ARG A 253 7.57 7.97 20.78
C ARG A 253 6.64 9.11 21.21
N LEU A 254 5.34 9.02 20.98
CA LEU A 254 4.35 9.99 21.42
C LEU A 254 4.33 10.09 22.95
N LYS A 255 4.19 11.32 23.45
CA LYS A 255 3.98 11.58 24.90
C LYS A 255 2.58 11.11 25.34
N ARG A 256 2.37 10.90 26.64
CA ARG A 256 1.08 10.39 27.16
C ARG A 256 -0.14 11.19 26.68
N LYS A 257 -0.07 12.53 26.70
CA LYS A 257 -1.15 13.41 26.21
C LYS A 257 -1.40 13.22 24.70
N GLU A 258 -0.34 13.08 23.91
CA GLU A 258 -0.43 12.85 22.46
C GLU A 258 -0.99 11.46 22.14
N LYS A 259 -0.63 10.43 22.91
CA LYS A 259 -1.22 9.08 22.79
C LYS A 259 -2.73 9.11 23.08
N PHE A 260 -3.16 9.87 24.08
CA PHE A 260 -4.58 10.02 24.38
C PHE A 260 -5.32 10.73 23.23
N ILE A 261 -4.75 11.79 22.66
CA ILE A 261 -5.34 12.46 21.48
C ILE A 261 -5.42 11.49 20.30
N ALA A 262 -4.34 10.75 20.01
CA ALA A 262 -4.33 9.75 18.93
C ALA A 262 -5.36 8.62 19.16
N PHE A 263 -5.60 8.22 20.40
CA PHE A 263 -6.66 7.27 20.76
C PHE A 263 -8.04 7.82 20.40
N LEU A 264 -8.33 9.07 20.77
CA LEU A 264 -9.59 9.71 20.41
C LEU A 264 -9.74 9.86 18.90
N ASP A 265 -8.66 10.20 18.19
CA ASP A 265 -8.65 10.26 16.72
C ASP A 265 -8.97 8.91 16.09
N ILE A 266 -8.44 7.81 16.62
CA ILE A 266 -8.75 6.46 16.15
C ILE A 266 -10.24 6.17 16.34
N ILE A 267 -10.76 6.37 17.54
CA ILE A 267 -12.19 6.14 17.83
C ILE A 267 -13.07 6.97 16.89
N LEU A 268 -12.81 8.26 16.78
CA LEU A 268 -13.60 9.15 15.93
C LEU A 268 -13.54 8.76 14.46
N CYS A 269 -12.34 8.46 13.96
CA CYS A 269 -12.16 8.01 12.57
C CYS A 269 -12.97 6.75 12.29
N PHE A 270 -12.90 5.75 13.16
CA PHE A 270 -13.60 4.49 12.95
C PHE A 270 -15.11 4.65 13.08
N LEU A 271 -15.61 5.41 14.02
CA LEU A 271 -17.03 5.73 14.14
C LEU A 271 -17.58 6.43 12.90
N LEU A 272 -16.86 7.43 12.38
CA LEU A 272 -17.32 8.18 11.21
C LEU A 272 -17.22 7.35 9.91
N LYS A 273 -16.14 6.59 9.72
CA LYS A 273 -16.04 5.66 8.57
C LYS A 273 -17.09 4.55 8.65
N TYR A 274 -17.39 4.02 9.83
CA TYR A 274 -18.47 3.06 10.02
C TYR A 274 -19.83 3.66 9.68
N LYS A 275 -20.12 4.87 10.15
CA LYS A 275 -21.38 5.55 9.85
C LYS A 275 -21.55 5.79 8.34
N VAL A 276 -20.47 6.16 7.65
CA VAL A 276 -20.47 6.29 6.18
C VAL A 276 -20.70 4.94 5.49
N LEU A 277 -20.09 3.86 5.98
CA LEU A 277 -20.32 2.50 5.45
C LEU A 277 -21.74 1.99 5.75
N LEU A 278 -22.30 2.35 6.90
CA LEU A 278 -23.65 1.96 7.31
C LEU A 278 -24.76 2.77 6.59
N SER A 279 -24.47 3.99 6.18
CA SER A 279 -25.37 4.82 5.35
C SER A 279 -25.29 4.48 3.87
N ASP A 280 -24.33 3.64 3.45
CA ASP A 280 -24.24 3.16 2.08
C ASP A 280 -25.33 2.10 1.84
N PRO A 281 -26.30 2.35 0.93
CA PRO A 281 -27.38 1.40 0.62
C PRO A 281 -26.84 0.04 0.13
N PHE A 282 -25.63 -0.01 -0.45
CA PHE A 282 -24.97 -1.24 -0.88
C PHE A 282 -24.44 -2.06 0.30
N PHE A 283 -23.95 -1.42 1.34
CA PHE A 283 -23.52 -2.12 2.56
C PHE A 283 -24.72 -2.70 3.31
N THR A 284 -25.82 -1.96 3.39
CA THR A 284 -27.09 -2.44 3.95
C THR A 284 -27.64 -3.61 3.14
N LEU A 285 -27.58 -3.55 1.82
CA LEU A 285 -27.96 -4.64 0.93
C LEU A 285 -27.06 -5.88 1.12
N TYR A 286 -25.75 -5.69 1.26
CA TYR A 286 -24.78 -6.77 1.54
C TYR A 286 -25.08 -7.47 2.86
N LEU A 287 -25.36 -6.73 3.93
CA LEU A 287 -25.76 -7.28 5.22
C LEU A 287 -27.06 -8.08 5.12
N ASN A 288 -28.02 -7.61 4.33
CA ASN A 288 -29.29 -8.29 4.10
C ASN A 288 -29.15 -9.56 3.25
N LEU A 289 -28.24 -9.56 2.26
CA LEU A 289 -28.01 -10.71 1.38
C LEU A 289 -27.14 -11.79 2.03
N SER A 290 -26.35 -11.45 3.03
CA SER A 290 -25.41 -12.39 3.66
C SER A 290 -26.02 -13.34 4.67
N LYS A 291 -27.34 -13.31 4.92
CA LYS A 291 -28.07 -14.15 5.89
C LYS A 291 -27.44 -14.23 7.30
N LEU A 292 -26.60 -13.30 7.68
CA LEU A 292 -25.96 -13.27 8.98
C LEU A 292 -26.87 -12.61 10.02
N LYS A 293 -27.87 -13.34 10.52
CA LYS A 293 -28.72 -12.97 11.68
C LYS A 293 -27.95 -12.45 12.92
N LYS A 294 -26.62 -12.63 12.95
CA LYS A 294 -25.78 -12.23 14.09
C LYS A 294 -25.35 -10.75 14.08
N TRP A 295 -25.53 -10.02 12.98
CA TRP A 295 -25.17 -8.60 12.92
C TRP A 295 -26.28 -7.66 13.43
N THR A 296 -27.50 -8.15 13.55
CA THR A 296 -28.64 -7.37 14.10
C THR A 296 -28.39 -6.94 15.56
N ILE A 297 -27.63 -7.73 16.31
CA ILE A 297 -27.33 -7.45 17.72
C ILE A 297 -26.38 -6.25 17.87
N VAL A 298 -25.43 -6.04 16.93
CA VAL A 298 -24.52 -4.89 16.96
C VAL A 298 -25.26 -3.59 16.61
N PHE A 299 -26.32 -3.65 15.81
CA PHE A 299 -27.17 -2.51 15.46
C PHE A 299 -28.03 -2.01 16.62
N GLU A 300 -28.49 -2.90 17.49
CA GLU A 300 -29.27 -2.53 18.67
C GLU A 300 -28.44 -1.91 19.79
N ILE A 301 -27.15 -2.24 19.86
CA ILE A 301 -26.20 -1.68 20.85
C ILE A 301 -25.74 -0.27 20.45
N LEU A 302 -25.84 0.11 19.16
CA LEU A 302 -25.41 1.39 18.62
C LEU A 302 -26.57 2.37 18.33
N LYS A 303 -27.83 1.99 18.61
CA LYS A 303 -28.99 2.89 18.71
C LYS A 303 -29.07 3.48 20.11
#